data_d4e12b4570939967cbd5ff8ce53fd46a
#
_entry.id   d4e12b4570939967cbd5ff8ce53fd46a
#
_cell.length_a   1.000
_cell.length_b   1.000
_cell.length_c   1.000
_cell.angle_alpha   90.00
_cell.angle_beta   90.00
_cell.angle_gamma   90.00
#
_symmetry.space_group_name_H-M   'P 1'
#
loop_
_entity.id
_entity.type
_entity.pdbx_description
1 polymer ?
#
loop_
_entity_poly.entity_id
_entity_poly.type
_entity_poly.pdbx_seq_one_letter_code
_entity_poly.pdbx_strand_id
1 'polypeptide(L)' 'MEKQKKYRIVCDIEGRFTVQEAVTRDDYRQEWMTVYNCENKNEAGLTEARQWIDTEGGEE' A
#
# COMPACT_ATOMS: atom_id res chain seq x y z
N MET A 1 -3.06 23.09 0.50
CA MET A 1 -2.22 22.15 0.74
C MET A 1 -2.68 20.80 0.53
N GLU A 2 -1.91 20.02 -0.12
CA GLU A 2 -2.29 18.78 -0.44
C GLU A 2 -1.88 17.80 0.54
N LYS A 3 -2.62 16.74 0.73
CA LYS A 3 -2.24 15.69 1.50
C LYS A 3 -1.67 14.65 0.64
N GLN A 4 -0.48 14.22 0.90
CA GLN A 4 0.11 13.17 0.14
C GLN A 4 -0.06 11.89 0.88
N LYS A 5 -0.59 10.89 0.24
CA LYS A 5 -0.75 9.59 0.85
C LYS A 5 0.52 8.80 0.66
N LYS A 6 0.91 8.12 1.71
CA LYS A 6 2.08 7.28 1.64
C LYS A 6 1.66 5.83 1.66
N TYR A 7 2.23 5.06 0.77
CA TYR A 7 1.92 3.65 0.68
C TYR A 7 3.19 2.84 0.76
N ARG A 8 3.07 1.61 1.19
CA ARG A 8 4.18 0.70 1.12
C ARG A 8 3.67 -0.65 0.71
N ILE A 9 4.54 -1.47 0.13
CA ILE A 9 4.19 -2.80 -0.31
C ILE A 9 4.91 -3.77 0.62
N VAL A 10 4.13 -4.68 1.22
CA VAL A 10 4.68 -5.63 2.17
C VAL A 10 4.56 -7.02 1.57
N CYS A 11 5.64 -7.78 1.68
CA CYS A 11 5.65 -9.15 1.17
C CYS A 11 5.78 -10.11 2.34
N ASP A 12 4.94 -11.12 2.38
CA ASP A 12 5.03 -12.09 3.45
C ASP A 12 5.86 -13.29 3.00
N ILE A 13 5.98 -14.28 3.87
CA ILE A 13 6.85 -15.39 3.57
C ILE A 13 6.30 -16.29 2.49
N GLU A 14 5.05 -16.15 2.17
CA GLU A 14 4.46 -16.95 1.11
C GLU A 14 4.53 -16.28 -0.25
N GLY A 15 5.14 -15.13 -0.33
CA GLY A 15 5.24 -14.42 -1.58
C GLY A 15 4.05 -13.56 -1.92
N ARG A 16 3.18 -13.35 -0.95
CA ARG A 16 2.01 -12.51 -1.18
C ARG A 16 2.32 -11.08 -0.83
N PHE A 17 1.76 -10.20 -1.58
CA PHE A 17 1.98 -8.78 -1.37
C PHE A 17 0.72 -8.10 -0.88
N THR A 18 0.88 -7.12 -0.02
CA THR A 18 -0.23 -6.29 0.42
C THR A 18 0.22 -4.85 0.36
N VAL A 19 -0.74 -3.97 0.15
CA VAL A 19 -0.46 -2.53 0.13
C VAL A 19 -0.99 -1.95 1.41
N GLN A 20 -0.16 -1.14 2.06
CA GLN A 20 -0.54 -0.51 3.31
C GLN A 20 -0.40 1.00 3.16
N GLU A 21 -1.25 1.70 3.85
CA GLU A 21 -1.25 3.15 3.80
C GLU A 21 -0.89 3.69 5.17
N ALA A 22 -0.09 4.75 5.21
CA ALA A 22 0.28 5.38 6.47
C ALA A 22 -0.87 6.27 6.93
N VAL A 23 -1.32 6.04 8.14
CA VAL A 23 -2.41 6.80 8.71
C VAL A 23 -1.90 7.50 9.96
N THR A 24 -2.20 8.77 10.09
CA THR A 24 -1.78 9.52 11.26
C THR A 24 -2.94 9.61 12.23
N ARG A 25 -2.68 9.21 13.45
CA ARG A 25 -3.70 9.25 14.48
C ARG A 25 -3.67 10.56 15.23
N ASP A 26 -4.65 10.75 16.08
CA ASP A 26 -4.79 11.98 16.81
C ASP A 26 -3.60 12.28 17.71
N ASP A 27 -2.92 11.26 18.19
CA ASP A 27 -1.79 11.49 19.05
C ASP A 27 -0.50 11.57 18.26
N TYR A 28 -0.60 11.84 16.97
CA TYR A 28 0.55 12.01 16.09
C TYR A 28 1.31 10.74 15.83
N ARG A 29 0.70 9.61 16.12
CA ARG A 29 1.32 8.35 15.80
C ARG A 29 0.96 7.96 14.41
N GLN A 30 1.91 7.39 13.71
CA GLN A 30 1.66 6.86 12.39
C GLN A 30 1.47 5.37 12.46
N GLU A 31 0.45 4.87 11.81
CA GLU A 31 0.19 3.44 11.73
C GLU A 31 0.01 3.05 10.30
N TRP A 32 0.33 1.81 9.99
CA TRP A 32 0.15 1.30 8.64
C TRP A 32 -1.08 0.43 8.61
N MET A 33 -1.98 0.73 7.69
CA MET A 33 -3.21 -0.03 7.55
C MET A 33 -3.23 -0.72 6.21
N THR A 34 -3.61 -1.99 6.20
CA THR A 34 -3.72 -2.73 4.94
C THR A 34 -4.94 -2.24 4.19
N VAL A 35 -4.73 -1.78 2.97
CA VAL A 35 -5.81 -1.27 2.15
C VAL A 35 -6.07 -2.13 0.93
N TYR A 36 -5.15 -3.03 0.59
CA TYR A 36 -5.34 -3.86 -0.58
C TYR A 36 -4.51 -5.13 -0.45
N ASN A 37 -5.10 -6.26 -0.76
CA ASN A 37 -4.41 -7.53 -0.76
C ASN A 37 -4.30 -8.01 -2.19
N CYS A 38 -3.07 -8.22 -2.65
CA CYS A 38 -2.86 -8.63 -4.02
C CYS A 38 -3.26 -10.08 -4.19
N GLU A 39 -3.86 -10.38 -5.33
CA GLU A 39 -4.27 -11.73 -5.61
C GLU A 39 -3.16 -12.56 -6.18
N ASN A 40 -2.19 -11.92 -6.79
CA ASN A 40 -1.07 -12.62 -7.37
C ASN A 40 0.09 -12.68 -6.42
N LYS A 41 1.03 -13.56 -6.71
CA LYS A 41 2.20 -13.73 -5.89
C LYS A 41 3.44 -13.35 -6.66
N ASN A 42 4.52 -13.19 -5.95
CA ASN A 42 5.82 -12.95 -6.55
C ASN A 42 5.81 -11.69 -7.42
N GLU A 43 6.44 -11.71 -8.55
CA GLU A 43 6.53 -10.50 -9.37
C GLU A 43 5.19 -10.00 -9.85
N ALA A 44 4.29 -10.91 -10.16
CA ALA A 44 2.97 -10.50 -10.59
C ALA A 44 2.25 -9.74 -9.49
N GLY A 45 2.43 -10.17 -8.26
CA GLY A 45 1.84 -9.47 -7.13
C GLY A 45 2.44 -8.09 -6.93
N LEU A 46 3.74 -8.00 -7.12
CA LEU A 46 4.40 -6.71 -6.98
C LEU A 46 3.87 -5.74 -8.04
N THR A 47 3.75 -6.21 -9.27
CA THR A 47 3.22 -5.37 -10.34
C THR A 47 1.80 -4.94 -10.02
N GLU A 48 1.00 -5.87 -9.52
CA GLU A 48 -0.37 -5.55 -9.16
C GLU A 48 -0.43 -4.47 -8.08
N ALA A 49 0.43 -4.59 -7.07
CA ALA A 49 0.45 -3.62 -6.00
C ALA A 49 0.83 -2.23 -6.52
N ARG A 50 1.81 -2.19 -7.40
CA ARG A 50 2.24 -0.91 -7.93
C ARG A 50 1.16 -0.28 -8.78
N GLN A 51 0.46 -1.07 -9.56
CA GLN A 51 -0.62 -0.53 -10.35
C GLN A 51 -1.75 -0.02 -9.49
N TRP A 52 -2.02 -0.71 -8.40
CA TRP A 52 -3.06 -0.27 -7.50
C TRP A 52 -2.71 1.09 -6.89
N ILE A 53 -1.46 1.25 -6.49
CA ILE A 53 -1.02 2.51 -5.92
C ILE A 53 -1.13 3.62 -6.95
N ASP A 54 -0.71 3.32 -8.18
CA ASP A 54 -0.82 4.32 -9.23
C ASP A 54 -2.25 4.74 -9.47
N THR A 55 -3.17 3.80 -9.47
CA THR A 55 -4.56 4.09 -9.77
C THR A 55 -5.26 4.77 -8.62
N GLU A 56 -5.07 4.25 -7.42
CA GLU A 56 -5.84 4.72 -6.29
C GLU A 56 -5.16 5.81 -5.51
N GLY A 57 -3.85 5.74 -5.44
CA GLY A 57 -3.13 6.68 -4.62
C GLY A 57 -2.47 7.75 -5.38
N GLY A 58 -2.28 7.50 -6.61
CA GLY A 58 -1.52 8.37 -7.38
C GLY A 58 -2.14 9.59 -7.87
N GLU A 59 -2.87 9.94 -8.11
CA GLU A 59 -3.22 10.91 -8.75
C GLU A 59 -3.18 12.00 -8.63
N GLU A 60 -3.08 12.52 -8.96
CA GLU A 60 -2.92 13.46 -8.93
C GLU A 60 -3.22 13.99 -9.09
#